data_b56f4e9e284171b33cf37dd84de58d82
#
_entry.id   b56f4e9e284171b33cf37dd84de58d82
#
_cell.length_a   1.000
_cell.length_b   1.000
_cell.length_c   1.000
_cell.angle_alpha   90.00
_cell.angle_beta   90.00
_cell.angle_gamma   90.00
#
_symmetry.space_group_name_H-M   'P 1'
#
loop_
_entity.id
_entity.type
_entity.pdbx_description
1 polymer ?
#
loop_
_entity_poly.entity_id
_entity_poly.type
_entity_poly.pdbx_seq_one_letter_code
_entity_poly.pdbx_strand_id
1 'polypeptide(L)'
;VEKPTKIQRIAALLNGLHQRKITTREQAELDEWFHSLKVEPSEFKHWVAEAGGEELLSEKLLDRFNQKIARERKTKRYLYYGTAASLIVMLSAGLIFYGNTDQQAIKPQPVLVQNAPGGNRAILTMDNGEQVDLNAKPVGYINNQKGVHIYKASGGKLTYGQQSLSSNTKTVYNTLSTPRAGQYEVELPDGTRVWLNAESRLRYPTSFNGTDRKVELTGEAYFEVAHNRKMPFKVLTANQEITVLGTHFNVKGYHDESTVSTTLLQGSVSVMNNLSGKTNLLVPGKQSTVSRSSGEIEVHAISLDQVMAWKNGYFIFENQDIQTIMKLISRWYDVDVIYQNKGDVRLGGTFSKSSDLPSLLKSFELISDLKFAIKGRRVTVRD
;
A
#
# COMPACT_ATOMS: atom_id res chain seq x y z
N VAL A 1 -3.81 -33.44 -21.03
CA VAL A 1 -3.34 -33.50 -19.62
C VAL A 1 -3.05 -32.06 -19.20
N GLU A 2 -3.86 -31.51 -18.29
CA GLU A 2 -3.64 -30.16 -17.74
C GLU A 2 -2.28 -30.12 -17.01
N LYS A 3 -1.49 -29.08 -17.29
CA LYS A 3 -0.23 -28.86 -16.56
C LYS A 3 -0.55 -28.61 -15.07
N PRO A 4 0.16 -29.23 -14.13
CA PRO A 4 -0.08 -29.04 -12.71
C PRO A 4 0.13 -27.56 -12.34
N THR A 5 -0.72 -27.03 -11.46
CA THR A 5 -0.53 -25.67 -10.92
C THR A 5 0.78 -25.58 -10.13
N LYS A 6 1.34 -24.37 -9.99
CA LYS A 6 2.58 -24.14 -9.21
C LYS A 6 2.49 -24.77 -7.80
N ILE A 7 1.33 -24.66 -7.15
CA ILE A 7 1.07 -25.25 -5.83
C ILE A 7 1.12 -26.78 -5.88
N GLN A 8 0.49 -27.41 -6.89
CA GLN A 8 0.51 -28.87 -7.06
C GLN A 8 1.92 -29.39 -7.35
N ARG A 9 2.72 -28.62 -8.10
CA ARG A 9 4.11 -28.99 -8.38
C ARG A 9 4.96 -28.94 -7.11
N ILE A 10 4.86 -27.88 -6.29
CA ILE A 10 5.58 -27.78 -5.01
C ILE A 10 5.17 -28.86 -4.03
N ALA A 11 3.88 -29.17 -3.93
CA ALA A 11 3.41 -30.28 -3.07
C ALA A 11 3.99 -31.65 -3.51
N ALA A 12 4.11 -31.89 -4.82
CA ALA A 12 4.74 -33.09 -5.35
C ALA A 12 6.24 -33.17 -5.03
N LEU A 13 6.96 -32.03 -5.11
CA LEU A 13 8.38 -31.93 -4.76
C LEU A 13 8.62 -32.17 -3.27
N LEU A 14 7.80 -31.57 -2.39
CA LEU A 14 7.86 -31.79 -0.94
C LEU A 14 7.58 -33.26 -0.57
N ASN A 15 6.62 -33.90 -1.24
CA ASN A 15 6.34 -35.32 -1.04
C ASN A 15 7.50 -36.21 -1.53
N GLY A 16 8.13 -35.86 -2.66
CA GLY A 16 9.33 -36.53 -3.17
C GLY A 16 10.50 -36.42 -2.21
N LEU A 17 10.69 -35.26 -1.59
CA LEU A 17 11.70 -35.03 -0.55
C LEU A 17 11.45 -35.91 0.70
N HIS A 18 10.22 -35.92 1.21
CA HIS A 18 9.82 -36.71 2.36
C HIS A 18 10.01 -38.21 2.12
N GLN A 19 9.74 -38.71 0.90
CA GLN A 19 9.94 -40.10 0.53
C GLN A 19 11.38 -40.42 0.14
N ARG A 20 12.33 -39.48 0.21
CA ARG A 20 13.71 -39.60 -0.25
C ARG A 20 13.84 -40.08 -1.72
N LYS A 21 12.88 -39.70 -2.55
CA LYS A 21 12.79 -40.03 -3.99
C LYS A 21 12.85 -38.78 -4.88
N ILE A 22 13.56 -37.77 -4.45
CA ILE A 22 13.72 -36.53 -5.20
C ILE A 22 15.00 -36.60 -6.05
N THR A 23 14.92 -36.14 -7.30
CA THR A 23 16.09 -36.04 -8.18
C THR A 23 16.85 -34.75 -7.91
N THR A 24 18.13 -34.68 -8.31
CA THR A 24 18.98 -33.49 -8.14
C THR A 24 18.35 -32.25 -8.81
N ARG A 25 17.65 -32.40 -9.95
CA ARG A 25 16.95 -31.32 -10.63
C ARG A 25 15.73 -30.83 -9.87
N GLU A 26 14.98 -31.75 -9.29
CA GLU A 26 13.80 -31.44 -8.47
C GLU A 26 14.20 -30.83 -7.12
N GLN A 27 15.33 -31.22 -6.58
CA GLN A 27 15.92 -30.57 -5.41
C GLN A 27 16.27 -29.12 -5.69
N ALA A 28 16.92 -28.83 -6.82
CA ALA A 28 17.24 -27.46 -7.22
C ALA A 28 15.98 -26.59 -7.43
N GLU A 29 14.90 -27.17 -8.01
CA GLU A 29 13.60 -26.47 -8.17
C GLU A 29 12.96 -26.13 -6.81
N LEU A 30 13.11 -27.02 -5.82
CA LEU A 30 12.61 -26.83 -4.46
C LEU A 30 13.43 -25.76 -3.72
N ASP A 31 14.76 -25.78 -3.87
CA ASP A 31 15.68 -24.82 -3.28
C ASP A 31 15.43 -23.40 -3.85
N GLU A 32 15.21 -23.28 -5.14
CA GLU A 32 14.84 -22.00 -5.78
C GLU A 32 13.53 -21.46 -5.23
N TRP A 33 12.54 -22.34 -5.02
CA TRP A 33 11.28 -21.94 -4.38
C TRP A 33 11.49 -21.48 -2.94
N PHE A 34 12.28 -22.19 -2.13
CA PHE A 34 12.62 -21.78 -0.77
C PHE A 34 13.31 -20.42 -0.73
N HIS A 35 14.28 -20.18 -1.60
CA HIS A 35 14.92 -18.87 -1.72
C HIS A 35 13.96 -17.75 -2.13
N SER A 36 12.93 -18.08 -2.91
CA SER A 36 11.90 -17.11 -3.32
C SER A 36 11.03 -16.64 -2.15
N LEU A 37 10.96 -17.38 -1.05
CA LEU A 37 10.19 -17.02 0.14
C LEU A 37 10.85 -15.92 0.97
N LYS A 38 12.13 -15.56 0.68
CA LYS A 38 12.91 -14.53 1.41
C LYS A 38 12.89 -14.69 2.93
N VAL A 39 12.88 -15.94 3.41
CA VAL A 39 12.94 -16.25 4.84
C VAL A 39 14.38 -16.16 5.30
N GLU A 40 14.63 -15.37 6.34
CA GLU A 40 15.96 -15.27 6.95
C GLU A 40 16.39 -16.63 7.54
N PRO A 41 17.70 -17.01 7.45
CA PRO A 41 18.17 -18.29 7.96
C PRO A 41 17.91 -18.52 9.46
N SER A 42 17.78 -17.45 10.23
CA SER A 42 17.42 -17.47 11.65
C SER A 42 15.96 -17.85 11.88
N GLU A 43 15.04 -17.33 11.05
CA GLU A 43 13.61 -17.64 11.11
C GLU A 43 13.34 -19.09 10.70
N PHE A 44 14.04 -19.58 9.67
CA PHE A 44 13.92 -20.98 9.25
C PHE A 44 14.35 -21.94 10.36
N LYS A 45 15.48 -21.67 11.04
CA LYS A 45 15.93 -22.45 12.19
C LYS A 45 14.91 -22.43 13.34
N HIS A 46 14.25 -21.30 13.57
CA HIS A 46 13.19 -21.18 14.56
C HIS A 46 11.98 -22.06 14.21
N TRP A 47 11.52 -22.03 12.95
CA TRP A 47 10.41 -22.88 12.48
C TRP A 47 10.73 -24.36 12.56
N VAL A 48 11.97 -24.77 12.25
CA VAL A 48 12.44 -26.15 12.39
C VAL A 48 12.41 -26.59 13.85
N ALA A 49 12.88 -25.75 14.77
CA ALA A 49 12.88 -26.01 16.21
C ALA A 49 11.46 -26.10 16.77
N GLU A 50 10.56 -25.20 16.39
CA GLU A 50 9.14 -25.16 16.78
C GLU A 50 8.36 -26.36 16.23
N ALA A 51 8.72 -26.82 15.04
CA ALA A 51 8.11 -28.01 14.45
C ALA A 51 8.58 -29.34 15.08
N GLY A 52 9.74 -29.34 15.75
CA GLY A 52 10.38 -30.52 16.32
C GLY A 52 11.35 -31.20 15.37
N GLY A 53 11.86 -30.52 14.35
CA GLY A 53 12.81 -30.98 13.35
C GLY A 53 12.37 -30.74 11.91
N GLU A 54 13.31 -30.84 10.96
CA GLU A 54 13.05 -30.59 9.54
C GLU A 54 12.03 -31.57 8.94
N GLU A 55 12.06 -32.83 9.35
CA GLU A 55 11.12 -33.86 8.87
C GLU A 55 9.67 -33.52 9.31
N LEU A 56 9.48 -33.16 10.57
CA LEU A 56 8.17 -32.76 11.11
C LEU A 56 7.64 -31.43 10.53
N LEU A 57 8.53 -30.49 10.22
CA LEU A 57 8.16 -29.26 9.52
C LEU A 57 7.68 -29.57 8.10
N SER A 58 8.40 -30.44 7.37
CA SER A 58 8.02 -30.86 6.02
C SER A 58 6.67 -31.58 5.99
N GLU A 59 6.40 -32.44 6.97
CA GLU A 59 5.12 -33.14 7.12
C GLU A 59 3.96 -32.17 7.39
N LYS A 60 4.12 -31.25 8.31
CA LYS A 60 3.12 -30.20 8.60
C LYS A 60 2.83 -29.29 7.39
N LEU A 61 3.85 -28.95 6.62
CA LEU A 61 3.69 -28.18 5.38
C LEU A 61 2.96 -29.00 4.32
N LEU A 62 3.33 -30.27 4.14
CA LEU A 62 2.69 -31.18 3.19
C LEU A 62 1.20 -31.35 3.50
N ASP A 63 0.84 -31.56 4.76
CA ASP A 63 -0.54 -31.69 5.21
C ASP A 63 -1.37 -30.43 4.91
N ARG A 64 -0.84 -29.25 5.15
CA ARG A 64 -1.50 -27.98 4.81
C ARG A 64 -1.71 -27.82 3.30
N PHE A 65 -0.72 -28.19 2.49
CA PHE A 65 -0.84 -28.17 1.03
C PHE A 65 -1.90 -29.17 0.53
N ASN A 66 -1.88 -30.40 1.05
CA ASN A 66 -2.85 -31.44 0.69
C ASN A 66 -4.29 -31.06 1.06
N GLN A 67 -4.51 -30.45 2.23
CA GLN A 67 -5.82 -29.95 2.65
C GLN A 67 -6.32 -28.83 1.71
N LYS A 68 -5.42 -27.93 1.27
CA LYS A 68 -5.76 -26.86 0.33
C LYS A 68 -6.15 -27.42 -1.05
N ILE A 69 -5.37 -28.37 -1.58
CA ILE A 69 -5.67 -29.05 -2.86
C ILE A 69 -6.98 -29.85 -2.79
N ALA A 70 -7.24 -30.55 -1.68
CA ALA A 70 -8.49 -31.31 -1.50
C ALA A 70 -9.72 -30.39 -1.44
N ARG A 71 -9.58 -29.19 -0.87
CA ARG A 71 -10.64 -28.17 -0.82
C ARG A 71 -10.98 -27.63 -2.21
N GLU A 72 -9.97 -27.37 -3.05
CA GLU A 72 -10.16 -26.94 -4.43
C GLU A 72 -10.81 -28.01 -5.32
N ARG A 73 -10.48 -29.29 -5.13
CA ARG A 73 -11.10 -30.41 -5.86
C ARG A 73 -12.57 -30.63 -5.48
N LYS A 74 -12.95 -30.46 -4.21
CA LYS A 74 -14.35 -30.56 -3.78
C LYS A 74 -15.22 -29.47 -4.41
N THR A 75 -14.72 -28.23 -4.50
CA THR A 75 -15.48 -27.12 -5.09
C THR A 75 -15.74 -27.32 -6.59
N LYS A 76 -14.78 -27.84 -7.35
CA LYS A 76 -14.99 -28.15 -8.78
C LYS A 76 -16.02 -29.27 -9.02
N ARG A 77 -16.08 -30.28 -8.16
CA ARG A 77 -17.00 -31.43 -8.32
C ARG A 77 -18.47 -31.04 -8.05
N TYR A 78 -18.72 -30.12 -7.12
CA TYR A 78 -20.05 -29.58 -6.87
C TYR A 78 -20.55 -28.67 -8.00
N LEU A 79 -19.64 -27.98 -8.72
CA LEU A 79 -20.03 -27.16 -9.89
C LEU A 79 -20.58 -28.02 -11.04
N TYR A 80 -20.01 -29.21 -11.30
CA TYR A 80 -20.44 -30.09 -12.40
C TYR A 80 -21.81 -30.73 -12.15
N TYR A 81 -22.17 -31.06 -10.92
CA TYR A 81 -23.50 -31.60 -10.59
C TYR A 81 -24.58 -30.50 -10.46
N GLY A 82 -24.17 -29.26 -10.16
CA GLY A 82 -25.07 -28.11 -10.10
C GLY A 82 -25.57 -27.65 -11.47
N THR A 83 -24.79 -27.82 -12.55
CA THR A 83 -25.15 -27.35 -13.89
C THR A 83 -26.18 -28.25 -14.58
N ALA A 84 -26.24 -29.56 -14.29
CA ALA A 84 -27.26 -30.47 -14.84
C ALA A 84 -28.62 -30.29 -14.18
N ALA A 85 -28.68 -30.01 -12.86
CA ALA A 85 -29.91 -29.76 -12.15
C ALA A 85 -30.51 -28.36 -12.44
N SER A 86 -29.67 -27.37 -12.72
CA SER A 86 -30.12 -25.98 -13.00
C SER A 86 -30.80 -25.84 -14.35
N LEU A 87 -30.46 -26.66 -15.36
CA LEU A 87 -31.13 -26.64 -16.68
C LEU A 87 -32.58 -27.17 -16.62
N ILE A 88 -32.83 -28.16 -15.78
CA ILE A 88 -34.21 -28.70 -15.62
C ILE A 88 -35.09 -27.74 -14.81
N VAL A 89 -34.52 -27.05 -13.81
CA VAL A 89 -35.22 -26.05 -13.01
C VAL A 89 -35.47 -24.76 -13.81
N MET A 90 -34.57 -24.35 -14.71
CA MET A 90 -34.80 -23.17 -15.57
C MET A 90 -35.86 -23.40 -16.64
N LEU A 91 -35.99 -24.60 -17.21
CA LEU A 91 -37.04 -24.92 -18.18
C LEU A 91 -38.44 -24.99 -17.53
N SER A 92 -38.54 -25.48 -16.30
CA SER A 92 -39.83 -25.50 -15.56
C SER A 92 -40.17 -24.12 -14.97
N ALA A 93 -39.22 -23.32 -14.55
CA ALA A 93 -39.44 -21.96 -14.10
C ALA A 93 -39.81 -21.01 -15.25
N GLY A 94 -39.25 -21.20 -16.45
CA GLY A 94 -39.56 -20.42 -17.63
C GLY A 94 -41.01 -20.51 -18.08
N LEU A 95 -41.66 -21.65 -17.88
CA LEU A 95 -43.11 -21.85 -18.20
C LEU A 95 -44.03 -21.25 -17.14
N ILE A 96 -43.57 -21.09 -15.90
CA ILE A 96 -44.35 -20.46 -14.81
C ILE A 96 -44.20 -18.94 -14.85
N PHE A 97 -43.04 -18.43 -15.30
CA PHE A 97 -42.73 -16.98 -15.33
C PHE A 97 -43.34 -16.25 -16.54
N TYR A 98 -43.74 -16.95 -17.61
CA TYR A 98 -44.35 -16.32 -18.79
C TYR A 98 -45.79 -15.88 -18.57
N GLY A 99 -46.42 -16.23 -17.43
CA GLY A 99 -47.79 -15.95 -17.09
C GLY A 99 -48.02 -14.80 -16.10
N ASN A 100 -47.03 -14.25 -15.44
CA ASN A 100 -47.22 -13.19 -14.43
C ASN A 100 -46.23 -12.04 -14.65
N THR A 101 -46.48 -11.17 -15.62
CA THR A 101 -45.81 -9.87 -15.73
C THR A 101 -46.58 -8.82 -14.90
N ASP A 102 -46.53 -8.93 -13.59
CA ASP A 102 -46.73 -7.76 -12.75
C ASP A 102 -45.36 -7.04 -12.62
N GLN A 103 -45.30 -5.86 -13.21
CA GLN A 103 -44.15 -4.95 -13.09
C GLN A 103 -44.04 -4.48 -11.63
N GLN A 104 -43.38 -5.28 -10.79
CA GLN A 104 -42.85 -4.76 -9.55
C GLN A 104 -41.63 -3.93 -9.89
N ALA A 105 -41.77 -2.62 -9.77
CA ALA A 105 -40.66 -1.69 -9.83
C ALA A 105 -39.52 -2.22 -8.92
N ILE A 106 -38.38 -2.57 -9.53
CA ILE A 106 -37.14 -2.94 -8.82
C ILE A 106 -36.76 -1.72 -7.99
N LYS A 107 -37.11 -1.75 -6.69
CA LYS A 107 -36.51 -0.79 -5.74
C LYS A 107 -34.99 -1.01 -5.84
N PRO A 108 -34.19 0.03 -6.11
CA PRO A 108 -32.76 -0.11 -6.11
C PRO A 108 -32.37 -0.63 -4.73
N GLN A 109 -31.89 -1.87 -4.68
CA GLN A 109 -31.25 -2.36 -3.47
C GLN A 109 -30.08 -1.40 -3.18
N PRO A 110 -29.93 -0.91 -1.94
CA PRO A 110 -28.77 -0.13 -1.59
C PRO A 110 -27.56 -0.99 -1.94
N VAL A 111 -26.77 -0.53 -2.92
CA VAL A 111 -25.46 -1.10 -3.19
C VAL A 111 -24.74 -1.03 -1.85
N LEU A 112 -24.53 -2.17 -1.23
CA LEU A 112 -23.63 -2.29 -0.08
C LEU A 112 -22.32 -1.81 -0.60
N VAL A 113 -21.97 -0.57 -0.31
CA VAL A 113 -20.63 -0.03 -0.54
C VAL A 113 -19.72 -0.88 0.36
N GLN A 114 -19.17 -1.93 -0.22
CA GLN A 114 -18.12 -2.67 0.45
C GLN A 114 -17.03 -1.65 0.71
N ASN A 115 -16.77 -1.36 1.98
CA ASN A 115 -15.65 -0.53 2.41
C ASN A 115 -14.35 -1.32 2.16
N ALA A 116 -14.07 -1.49 0.87
CA ALA A 116 -12.89 -2.20 0.38
C ALA A 116 -11.63 -1.42 0.79
N PRO A 117 -10.53 -2.12 1.04
CA PRO A 117 -9.24 -1.47 1.28
C PRO A 117 -8.83 -0.62 0.07
N GLY A 118 -8.00 0.36 0.34
CA GLY A 118 -7.38 1.19 -0.67
C GLY A 118 -6.49 0.39 -1.64
N GLY A 119 -6.05 1.03 -2.69
CA GLY A 119 -5.23 0.42 -3.73
C GLY A 119 -4.41 1.45 -4.50
N ASN A 120 -3.79 1.02 -5.60
CA ASN A 120 -3.01 1.90 -6.46
C ASN A 120 -3.94 2.80 -7.28
N ARG A 121 -4.18 4.02 -6.77
CA ARG A 121 -5.04 5.02 -7.39
C ARG A 121 -4.36 6.38 -7.33
N ALA A 122 -4.23 7.06 -8.48
CA ALA A 122 -3.71 8.41 -8.55
C ALA A 122 -4.22 9.15 -9.78
N ILE A 123 -4.21 10.46 -9.69
CA ILE A 123 -4.50 11.40 -10.77
C ILE A 123 -3.23 12.20 -11.05
N LEU A 124 -2.79 12.16 -12.30
CA LEU A 124 -1.72 13.01 -12.81
C LEU A 124 -2.34 14.28 -13.40
N THR A 125 -2.04 15.44 -12.81
CA THR A 125 -2.39 16.74 -13.38
C THR A 125 -1.15 17.32 -14.06
N MET A 126 -1.25 17.59 -15.34
CA MET A 126 -0.18 18.17 -16.16
C MET A 126 -0.17 19.69 -16.09
N ASP A 127 0.92 20.32 -16.56
CA ASP A 127 1.13 21.79 -16.56
C ASP A 127 0.00 22.55 -17.27
N ASN A 128 -0.61 21.95 -18.29
CA ASN A 128 -1.74 22.53 -19.04
C ASN A 128 -3.11 22.36 -18.32
N GLY A 129 -3.12 21.76 -17.11
CA GLY A 129 -4.33 21.47 -16.36
C GLY A 129 -5.03 20.17 -16.76
N GLU A 130 -4.55 19.45 -17.77
CA GLU A 130 -5.10 18.15 -18.16
C GLU A 130 -4.91 17.13 -17.04
N GLN A 131 -5.97 16.40 -16.72
CA GLN A 131 -5.97 15.37 -15.69
C GLN A 131 -6.06 13.97 -16.32
N VAL A 132 -5.20 13.10 -15.87
CA VAL A 132 -5.15 11.69 -16.29
C VAL A 132 -5.37 10.80 -15.08
N ASP A 133 -6.48 10.05 -15.08
CA ASP A 133 -6.69 8.98 -14.09
C ASP A 133 -5.77 7.79 -14.42
N LEU A 134 -4.73 7.63 -13.60
CA LEU A 134 -3.75 6.57 -13.78
C LEU A 134 -4.32 5.17 -13.49
N ASN A 135 -5.42 5.09 -12.74
CA ASN A 135 -6.07 3.81 -12.49
C ASN A 135 -6.77 3.28 -13.75
N ALA A 136 -7.44 4.15 -14.50
CA ALA A 136 -8.13 3.81 -15.74
C ALA A 136 -7.20 3.60 -16.94
N LYS A 137 -5.96 4.14 -16.89
CA LYS A 137 -5.00 4.00 -18.01
C LYS A 137 -4.32 2.63 -17.99
N PRO A 138 -4.19 1.95 -19.14
CA PRO A 138 -3.37 0.74 -19.26
C PRO A 138 -1.88 1.06 -19.06
N VAL A 139 -1.08 0.00 -18.85
CA VAL A 139 0.38 0.08 -18.93
C VAL A 139 0.81 0.55 -20.31
N GLY A 140 1.79 1.45 -20.38
CA GLY A 140 2.31 2.01 -21.61
C GLY A 140 2.41 3.53 -21.58
N TYR A 141 2.41 4.11 -22.78
CA TYR A 141 2.55 5.54 -23.01
C TYR A 141 1.32 6.32 -22.53
N ILE A 142 1.56 7.43 -21.80
CA ILE A 142 0.50 8.33 -21.31
C ILE A 142 0.48 9.62 -22.10
N ASN A 143 1.62 10.36 -22.16
CA ASN A 143 1.71 11.66 -22.79
C ASN A 143 3.16 12.05 -23.12
N ASN A 144 3.34 13.11 -23.92
CA ASN A 144 4.61 13.78 -24.16
C ASN A 144 4.48 15.27 -23.80
N GLN A 145 5.31 15.71 -22.85
CA GLN A 145 5.37 17.12 -22.45
C GLN A 145 6.73 17.70 -22.84
N LYS A 146 6.76 18.48 -23.91
CA LYS A 146 7.97 19.17 -24.40
C LYS A 146 9.20 18.26 -24.56
N GLY A 147 8.99 17.04 -25.09
CA GLY A 147 10.05 16.06 -25.31
C GLY A 147 10.31 15.11 -24.13
N VAL A 148 9.57 15.24 -23.02
CA VAL A 148 9.58 14.28 -21.94
C VAL A 148 8.41 13.31 -22.09
N HIS A 149 8.71 12.04 -22.29
CA HIS A 149 7.71 11.00 -22.41
C HIS A 149 7.29 10.49 -21.04
N ILE A 150 5.99 10.41 -20.81
CA ILE A 150 5.38 9.92 -19.58
C ILE A 150 4.82 8.54 -19.83
N TYR A 151 5.19 7.57 -18.98
CA TYR A 151 4.76 6.18 -19.10
C TYR A 151 4.19 5.66 -17.78
N LYS A 152 3.21 4.77 -17.90
CA LYS A 152 2.82 3.87 -16.81
C LYS A 152 3.55 2.54 -16.99
N ALA A 153 4.51 2.23 -16.14
CA ALA A 153 5.27 0.99 -16.16
C ALA A 153 4.46 -0.22 -15.65
N SER A 154 4.97 -1.43 -15.88
CA SER A 154 4.47 -2.65 -15.25
C SER A 154 4.49 -2.50 -13.72
N GLY A 155 3.41 -2.95 -13.05
CA GLY A 155 3.22 -2.70 -11.61
C GLY A 155 2.52 -1.37 -11.27
N GLY A 156 2.19 -0.55 -12.29
CA GLY A 156 1.39 0.67 -12.13
C GLY A 156 2.20 1.92 -11.78
N LYS A 157 3.54 1.85 -11.73
CA LYS A 157 4.43 2.97 -11.45
C LYS A 157 4.45 3.99 -12.60
N LEU A 158 4.43 5.29 -12.25
CA LEU A 158 4.64 6.38 -13.20
C LEU A 158 6.14 6.61 -13.42
N THR A 159 6.57 6.72 -14.68
CA THR A 159 7.98 6.94 -15.05
C THR A 159 8.13 7.98 -16.15
N TYR A 160 9.31 8.61 -16.18
CA TYR A 160 9.67 9.66 -17.14
C TYR A 160 10.85 9.22 -18.01
N GLY A 161 10.63 9.16 -19.33
CA GLY A 161 11.69 8.92 -20.32
C GLY A 161 12.19 10.26 -20.86
N GLN A 162 13.50 10.49 -20.83
CA GLN A 162 14.09 11.69 -21.44
C GLN A 162 14.43 11.42 -22.90
N GLN A 163 13.94 12.26 -23.82
CA GLN A 163 14.67 12.58 -25.05
C GLN A 163 15.56 13.78 -24.78
N SER A 164 16.69 13.88 -25.49
CA SER A 164 17.65 14.99 -25.37
C SER A 164 16.94 16.33 -25.38
N LEU A 165 16.78 16.95 -24.22
CA LEU A 165 16.17 18.27 -24.11
C LEU A 165 17.21 19.30 -24.52
N SER A 166 16.83 20.20 -25.43
CA SER A 166 17.55 21.45 -25.67
C SER A 166 17.62 22.23 -24.36
N SER A 167 18.78 22.76 -23.99
CA SER A 167 19.07 23.41 -22.71
C SER A 167 18.23 24.67 -22.40
N ASN A 168 17.28 25.04 -23.26
CA ASN A 168 16.52 26.30 -23.18
C ASN A 168 15.00 26.09 -23.01
N THR A 169 14.53 24.90 -22.60
CA THR A 169 13.10 24.67 -22.39
C THR A 169 12.65 25.11 -21.01
N LYS A 170 11.59 25.93 -20.96
CA LYS A 170 10.92 26.35 -19.70
C LYS A 170 10.53 25.10 -18.90
N THR A 171 10.90 25.08 -17.62
CA THR A 171 10.56 23.98 -16.70
C THR A 171 9.03 23.82 -16.59
N VAL A 172 8.56 22.60 -16.79
CA VAL A 172 7.16 22.20 -16.73
C VAL A 172 6.94 21.41 -15.45
N TYR A 173 5.85 21.67 -14.75
CA TYR A 173 5.52 21.00 -13.49
C TYR A 173 4.31 20.10 -13.65
N ASN A 174 4.41 18.92 -13.09
CA ASN A 174 3.29 17.98 -12.93
C ASN A 174 2.92 17.85 -11.46
N THR A 175 1.68 17.46 -11.23
CA THR A 175 1.18 17.15 -9.89
C THR A 175 0.61 15.74 -9.89
N LEU A 176 1.17 14.86 -9.07
CA LEU A 176 0.61 13.54 -8.80
C LEU A 176 -0.17 13.61 -7.50
N SER A 177 -1.45 13.23 -7.54
CA SER A 177 -2.34 13.23 -6.37
C SER A 177 -2.93 11.86 -6.16
N THR A 178 -2.85 11.35 -4.95
CA THR A 178 -3.56 10.16 -4.50
C THR A 178 -4.83 10.58 -3.78
N PRO A 179 -6.01 10.09 -4.17
CA PRO A 179 -7.24 10.30 -3.41
C PRO A 179 -7.21 9.52 -2.09
N ARG A 180 -8.22 9.70 -1.27
CA ARG A 180 -8.51 8.75 -0.17
C ARG A 180 -8.67 7.35 -0.79
N ALA A 181 -8.31 6.31 -0.05
CA ALA A 181 -8.18 4.93 -0.54
C ALA A 181 -7.19 4.76 -1.72
N GLY A 182 -6.26 5.70 -1.93
CA GLY A 182 -5.25 5.64 -2.97
C GLY A 182 -3.84 5.63 -2.40
N GLN A 183 -2.94 4.91 -3.05
CA GLN A 183 -1.49 5.05 -2.90
C GLN A 183 -0.86 4.92 -4.27
N TYR A 184 0.33 5.48 -4.48
CA TYR A 184 0.95 5.39 -5.81
C TYR A 184 2.47 5.55 -5.76
N GLU A 185 3.17 4.93 -6.70
CA GLU A 185 4.62 5.06 -6.88
C GLU A 185 4.93 5.88 -8.12
N VAL A 186 5.90 6.79 -8.01
CA VAL A 186 6.45 7.54 -9.14
C VAL A 186 7.98 7.49 -9.10
N GLU A 187 8.59 7.31 -10.25
CA GLU A 187 10.00 7.52 -10.47
C GLU A 187 10.18 8.85 -11.18
N LEU A 188 10.84 9.79 -10.48
CA LEU A 188 11.10 11.14 -10.97
C LEU A 188 12.18 11.14 -12.06
N PRO A 189 12.32 12.24 -12.83
CA PRO A 189 13.28 12.32 -13.96
C PRO A 189 14.75 12.12 -13.57
N ASP A 190 15.11 12.29 -12.30
CA ASP A 190 16.46 12.07 -11.76
C ASP A 190 16.70 10.64 -11.25
N GLY A 191 15.71 9.75 -11.39
CA GLY A 191 15.73 8.38 -10.87
C GLY A 191 15.32 8.26 -9.39
N THR A 192 14.95 9.36 -8.73
CA THR A 192 14.38 9.32 -7.38
C THR A 192 13.04 8.61 -7.38
N ARG A 193 12.86 7.64 -6.49
CA ARG A 193 11.58 6.94 -6.32
C ARG A 193 10.81 7.52 -5.16
N VAL A 194 9.51 7.75 -5.38
CA VAL A 194 8.61 8.32 -4.37
C VAL A 194 7.34 7.49 -4.30
N TRP A 195 6.97 7.08 -3.10
CA TRP A 195 5.68 6.46 -2.80
C TRP A 195 4.81 7.49 -2.09
N LEU A 196 3.62 7.70 -2.59
CA LEU A 196 2.61 8.57 -1.98
C LEU A 196 1.58 7.72 -1.25
N ASN A 197 1.30 8.04 0.00
CA ASN A 197 0.22 7.45 0.78
C ASN A 197 -1.13 8.07 0.39
N ALA A 198 -2.24 7.59 0.98
CA ALA A 198 -3.57 8.11 0.72
C ALA A 198 -3.68 9.62 1.05
N GLU A 199 -4.50 10.33 0.27
CA GLU A 199 -4.76 11.77 0.44
C GLU A 199 -3.49 12.62 0.38
N SER A 200 -2.59 12.31 -0.56
CA SER A 200 -1.30 13.00 -0.72
C SER A 200 -1.14 13.61 -2.11
N ARG A 201 -0.30 14.65 -2.19
CA ARG A 201 -0.01 15.36 -3.42
C ARG A 201 1.47 15.70 -3.49
N LEU A 202 2.09 15.37 -4.62
CA LEU A 202 3.46 15.73 -4.97
C LEU A 202 3.48 16.57 -6.24
N ARG A 203 4.03 17.79 -6.15
CA ARG A 203 4.29 18.66 -7.31
C ARG A 203 5.78 18.65 -7.62
N TYR A 204 6.15 18.36 -8.84
CA TYR A 204 7.54 18.18 -9.27
C TYR A 204 7.74 18.59 -10.73
N PRO A 205 8.95 18.99 -11.14
CA PRO A 205 9.25 19.34 -12.52
C PRO A 205 9.46 18.07 -13.37
N THR A 206 9.16 18.16 -14.66
CA THR A 206 9.43 17.08 -15.63
C THR A 206 10.92 16.93 -15.96
N SER A 207 11.75 17.89 -15.55
CA SER A 207 13.23 17.85 -15.59
C SER A 207 13.81 18.79 -14.55
N PHE A 208 14.92 18.38 -13.92
CA PHE A 208 15.65 19.19 -12.94
C PHE A 208 16.82 19.91 -13.65
N ASN A 209 16.61 21.19 -13.97
CA ASN A 209 17.57 22.02 -14.75
C ASN A 209 18.24 23.13 -13.91
N GLY A 210 18.01 23.15 -12.58
CA GLY A 210 18.53 24.18 -11.66
C GLY A 210 19.77 23.75 -10.89
N THR A 211 20.05 24.47 -9.82
CA THR A 211 21.09 24.14 -8.84
C THR A 211 20.64 23.14 -7.77
N ASP A 212 19.32 22.92 -7.68
CA ASP A 212 18.70 21.97 -6.78
C ASP A 212 17.55 21.21 -7.46
N ARG A 213 17.17 20.06 -6.88
CA ARG A 213 16.03 19.23 -7.30
C ARG A 213 14.90 19.44 -6.31
N LYS A 214 13.97 20.33 -6.66
CA LYS A 214 12.92 20.79 -5.77
C LYS A 214 11.57 20.15 -6.09
N VAL A 215 10.90 19.63 -5.05
CA VAL A 215 9.53 19.12 -5.10
C VAL A 215 8.70 19.68 -3.94
N GLU A 216 7.39 19.71 -4.10
CA GLU A 216 6.46 20.18 -3.07
C GLU A 216 5.54 19.03 -2.65
N LEU A 217 5.41 18.80 -1.33
CA LEU A 217 4.62 17.69 -0.76
C LEU A 217 3.53 18.23 0.17
N THR A 218 2.32 17.67 0.00
CA THR A 218 1.24 17.72 0.98
C THR A 218 0.78 16.29 1.24
N GLY A 219 0.52 15.90 2.48
CA GLY A 219 0.21 14.51 2.84
C GLY A 219 1.44 13.73 3.25
N GLU A 220 1.53 12.46 2.92
CA GLU A 220 2.62 11.57 3.32
C GLU A 220 3.28 10.91 2.13
N ALA A 221 4.62 10.94 2.12
CA ALA A 221 5.42 10.27 1.11
C ALA A 221 6.72 9.70 1.69
N TYR A 222 7.12 8.56 1.13
CA TYR A 222 8.43 7.97 1.33
C TYR A 222 9.28 8.20 0.09
N PHE A 223 10.55 8.61 0.30
CA PHE A 223 11.50 8.97 -0.72
C PHE A 223 12.71 8.06 -0.68
N GLU A 224 13.12 7.56 -1.84
CA GLU A 224 14.43 6.98 -2.10
C GLU A 224 15.15 7.87 -3.11
N VAL A 225 15.89 8.84 -2.61
CA VAL A 225 16.48 9.89 -3.43
C VAL A 225 17.75 9.41 -4.12
N ALA A 226 17.82 9.58 -5.44
CA ALA A 226 19.02 9.33 -6.23
C ALA A 226 20.18 10.20 -5.76
N HIS A 227 21.36 9.58 -5.54
CA HIS A 227 22.50 10.28 -4.98
C HIS A 227 23.10 11.31 -5.95
N ASN A 228 23.12 12.58 -5.53
CA ASN A 228 23.77 13.66 -6.28
C ASN A 228 24.24 14.79 -5.36
N ARG A 229 25.55 14.85 -5.07
CA ARG A 229 26.13 15.88 -4.21
C ARG A 229 26.15 17.26 -4.84
N LYS A 230 26.15 17.35 -6.19
CA LYS A 230 26.23 18.63 -6.90
C LYS A 230 24.89 19.33 -7.02
N MET A 231 23.79 18.56 -6.91
CA MET A 231 22.42 19.06 -7.03
C MET A 231 21.57 18.49 -5.88
N PRO A 232 21.53 19.14 -4.71
CA PRO A 232 20.73 18.70 -3.57
C PRO A 232 19.26 18.50 -3.92
N PHE A 233 18.62 17.53 -3.28
CA PHE A 233 17.19 17.30 -3.41
C PHE A 233 16.47 17.96 -2.25
N LYS A 234 15.42 18.74 -2.56
CA LYS A 234 14.66 19.52 -1.60
C LYS A 234 13.19 19.14 -1.63
N VAL A 235 12.63 18.82 -0.47
CA VAL A 235 11.19 18.61 -0.30
C VAL A 235 10.62 19.81 0.49
N LEU A 236 9.74 20.55 -0.14
CA LEU A 236 9.00 21.63 0.49
C LEU A 236 7.68 21.13 1.02
N THR A 237 7.38 21.46 2.26
CA THR A 237 6.06 21.32 2.88
C THR A 237 5.58 22.69 3.36
N ALA A 238 4.40 22.75 3.97
CA ALA A 238 3.85 24.03 4.46
C ALA A 238 4.81 24.78 5.42
N ASN A 239 5.54 24.03 6.28
CA ASN A 239 6.31 24.63 7.39
C ASN A 239 7.79 24.25 7.41
N GLN A 240 8.24 23.39 6.50
CA GLN A 240 9.65 22.97 6.51
C GLN A 240 10.20 22.74 5.10
N GLU A 241 11.50 23.01 4.94
CA GLU A 241 12.30 22.58 3.81
C GLU A 241 13.21 21.44 4.28
N ILE A 242 13.16 20.33 3.58
CA ILE A 242 13.97 19.14 3.84
C ILE A 242 15.00 19.04 2.73
N THR A 243 16.29 19.04 3.08
CA THR A 243 17.40 18.98 2.10
C THR A 243 18.23 17.71 2.30
N VAL A 244 18.44 16.97 1.19
CA VAL A 244 19.21 15.72 1.16
C VAL A 244 20.09 15.62 -0.08
N LEU A 245 21.11 14.73 -0.06
CA LEU A 245 22.00 14.48 -1.19
C LEU A 245 21.79 13.09 -1.85
N GLY A 246 21.12 12.17 -1.14
CA GLY A 246 20.90 10.78 -1.55
C GLY A 246 20.56 9.96 -0.31
N THR A 247 19.29 9.84 0.01
CA THR A 247 18.79 9.52 1.34
C THR A 247 17.45 8.79 1.23
N HIS A 248 17.18 7.89 2.17
CA HIS A 248 15.88 7.24 2.33
C HIS A 248 15.18 7.83 3.56
N PHE A 249 14.03 8.44 3.36
CA PHE A 249 13.29 9.12 4.43
C PHE A 249 11.78 9.18 4.15
N ASN A 250 10.99 9.30 5.22
CA ASN A 250 9.54 9.50 5.16
C ASN A 250 9.21 10.91 5.62
N VAL A 251 8.26 11.54 4.95
CA VAL A 251 7.69 12.84 5.35
C VAL A 251 6.20 12.71 5.49
N LYS A 252 5.65 13.12 6.64
CA LYS A 252 4.23 13.13 6.94
C LYS A 252 3.80 14.56 7.30
N GLY A 253 3.01 15.19 6.42
CA GLY A 253 2.63 16.59 6.54
C GLY A 253 1.19 16.83 6.05
N TYR A 254 0.20 16.09 6.57
CA TYR A 254 -1.21 16.29 6.27
C TYR A 254 -1.70 17.64 6.83
N HIS A 255 -2.55 18.33 6.10
CA HIS A 255 -3.05 19.66 6.48
C HIS A 255 -3.93 19.66 7.74
N ASP A 256 -4.58 18.54 8.04
CA ASP A 256 -5.43 18.33 9.21
C ASP A 256 -4.67 17.82 10.46
N GLU A 257 -3.33 17.76 10.36
CA GLU A 257 -2.44 17.42 11.48
C GLU A 257 -1.68 18.66 11.97
N SER A 258 -1.51 18.78 13.29
CA SER A 258 -0.87 19.93 13.94
C SER A 258 0.64 20.00 13.71
N THR A 259 1.23 18.92 13.24
CA THR A 259 2.68 18.80 13.04
C THR A 259 3.03 18.29 11.65
N VAL A 260 4.27 18.52 11.25
CA VAL A 260 4.89 17.86 10.10
C VAL A 260 6.07 17.03 10.62
N SER A 261 6.10 15.74 10.29
CA SER A 261 7.14 14.82 10.73
C SER A 261 8.04 14.39 9.57
N THR A 262 9.35 14.35 9.83
CA THR A 262 10.35 13.82 8.88
C THR A 262 11.17 12.75 9.59
N THR A 263 11.15 11.52 9.07
CA THR A 263 11.87 10.38 9.64
C THR A 263 12.97 9.93 8.70
N LEU A 264 14.17 9.80 9.22
CA LEU A 264 15.33 9.34 8.47
C LEU A 264 15.53 7.83 8.64
N LEU A 265 15.58 7.11 7.49
CA LEU A 265 15.88 5.68 7.45
C LEU A 265 17.34 5.43 7.13
N GLN A 266 17.89 6.10 6.10
CA GLN A 266 19.27 5.92 5.66
C GLN A 266 19.83 7.21 5.10
N GLY A 267 21.09 7.53 5.40
CA GLY A 267 21.80 8.71 4.92
C GLY A 267 21.80 9.86 5.93
N SER A 268 21.53 11.08 5.48
CA SER A 268 21.47 12.29 6.29
C SER A 268 20.40 13.23 5.76
N VAL A 269 19.65 13.88 6.66
CA VAL A 269 18.59 14.82 6.33
C VAL A 269 18.79 16.10 7.11
N SER A 270 18.78 17.23 6.42
CA SER A 270 18.68 18.58 7.04
C SER A 270 17.22 19.02 6.98
N VAL A 271 16.63 19.31 8.13
CA VAL A 271 15.26 19.83 8.26
C VAL A 271 15.34 21.28 8.73
N MET A 272 14.89 22.21 7.89
CA MET A 272 14.77 23.63 8.23
C MET A 272 13.31 23.99 8.43
N ASN A 273 12.99 24.64 9.53
CA ASN A 273 11.68 25.22 9.76
C ASN A 273 11.58 26.58 9.07
N ASN A 274 10.59 26.76 8.21
CA ASN A 274 10.41 27.99 7.42
C ASN A 274 9.95 29.20 8.28
N LEU A 275 9.36 28.97 9.46
CA LEU A 275 8.91 30.05 10.34
C LEU A 275 10.05 30.60 11.21
N SER A 276 10.86 29.71 11.78
CA SER A 276 11.92 30.08 12.73
C SER A 276 13.31 30.16 12.11
N GLY A 277 13.51 29.64 10.90
CA GLY A 277 14.82 29.48 10.25
C GLY A 277 15.74 28.46 10.94
N LYS A 278 15.30 27.83 12.03
CA LYS A 278 16.07 26.79 12.74
C LYS A 278 16.25 25.56 11.85
N THR A 279 17.43 24.98 11.92
CA THR A 279 17.81 23.80 11.14
C THR A 279 18.29 22.69 12.06
N ASN A 280 17.81 21.46 11.85
CA ASN A 280 18.25 20.27 12.55
C ASN A 280 18.76 19.22 11.55
N LEU A 281 19.86 18.55 11.91
CA LEU A 281 20.39 17.43 11.16
C LEU A 281 19.92 16.12 11.78
N LEU A 282 19.29 15.26 10.99
CA LEU A 282 18.85 13.94 11.43
C LEU A 282 19.89 12.87 11.11
N VAL A 283 19.96 11.90 12.00
CA VAL A 283 20.67 10.63 11.82
C VAL A 283 19.65 9.48 11.69
N PRO A 284 20.01 8.33 11.10
CA PRO A 284 19.11 7.19 10.95
C PRO A 284 18.42 6.77 12.25
N GLY A 285 17.13 6.43 12.18
CA GLY A 285 16.30 6.07 13.35
C GLY A 285 15.73 7.26 14.12
N LYS A 286 15.98 8.51 13.67
CA LYS A 286 15.41 9.71 14.29
C LYS A 286 14.30 10.32 13.44
N GLN A 287 13.34 10.90 14.13
CA GLN A 287 12.24 11.69 13.56
C GLN A 287 12.32 13.13 14.09
N SER A 288 12.22 14.08 13.18
CA SER A 288 11.94 15.49 13.50
C SER A 288 10.43 15.72 13.41
N THR A 289 9.85 16.32 14.41
CA THR A 289 8.46 16.78 14.44
C THR A 289 8.44 18.31 14.57
N VAL A 290 7.86 18.97 13.57
CA VAL A 290 7.76 20.44 13.51
C VAL A 290 6.32 20.87 13.76
N SER A 291 6.10 21.64 14.82
CA SER A 291 4.79 22.23 15.13
C SER A 291 4.40 23.27 14.09
N ARG A 292 3.17 23.18 13.57
CA ARG A 292 2.64 24.17 12.60
C ARG A 292 2.36 25.52 13.22
N SER A 293 2.02 25.55 14.50
CA SER A 293 1.66 26.78 15.20
C SER A 293 2.85 27.51 15.82
N SER A 294 3.74 26.80 16.51
CA SER A 294 4.91 27.41 17.19
C SER A 294 6.18 27.39 16.35
N GLY A 295 6.26 26.52 15.34
CA GLY A 295 7.50 26.29 14.62
C GLY A 295 8.59 25.62 15.46
N GLU A 296 8.25 25.06 16.61
CA GLU A 296 9.17 24.29 17.44
C GLU A 296 9.55 22.97 16.75
N ILE A 297 10.82 22.60 16.86
CA ILE A 297 11.34 21.35 16.30
C ILE A 297 11.75 20.44 17.46
N GLU A 298 11.12 19.30 17.52
CA GLU A 298 11.50 18.19 18.41
C GLU A 298 12.15 17.07 17.61
N VAL A 299 13.19 16.44 18.17
CA VAL A 299 13.86 15.28 17.56
C VAL A 299 13.88 14.12 18.55
N HIS A 300 13.31 13.00 18.18
CA HIS A 300 13.24 11.81 19.02
C HIS A 300 13.52 10.53 18.21
N ALA A 301 13.76 9.43 18.92
CA ALA A 301 13.87 8.10 18.31
C ALA A 301 12.45 7.58 18.00
N ILE A 302 12.31 6.82 16.91
CA ILE A 302 11.05 6.21 16.50
C ILE A 302 11.28 4.84 15.89
N SER A 303 10.29 3.96 16.01
CA SER A 303 10.27 2.66 15.33
C SER A 303 10.14 2.88 13.82
N LEU A 304 11.16 2.46 13.05
CA LEU A 304 11.14 2.55 11.60
C LEU A 304 10.08 1.62 10.98
N ASP A 305 9.80 0.49 11.62
CA ASP A 305 8.76 -0.44 11.19
C ASP A 305 7.39 0.20 11.25
N GLN A 306 7.10 0.97 12.32
CA GLN A 306 5.86 1.73 12.47
C GLN A 306 5.74 2.80 11.36
N VAL A 307 6.81 3.56 11.10
CA VAL A 307 6.81 4.60 10.06
C VAL A 307 6.61 4.02 8.66
N MET A 308 7.22 2.85 8.39
CA MET A 308 7.17 2.20 7.07
C MET A 308 5.99 1.24 6.89
N ALA A 309 5.21 0.99 7.94
CA ALA A 309 4.11 0.04 7.92
C ALA A 309 3.14 0.29 6.76
N TRP A 310 2.79 1.55 6.50
CA TRP A 310 1.84 1.92 5.45
C TRP A 310 2.32 1.51 4.05
N LYS A 311 3.62 1.65 3.76
CA LYS A 311 4.25 1.26 2.49
C LYS A 311 4.36 -0.26 2.38
N ASN A 312 4.58 -0.94 3.50
CA ASN A 312 4.75 -2.39 3.59
C ASN A 312 3.41 -3.16 3.66
N GLY A 313 2.27 -2.46 3.60
CA GLY A 313 0.94 -3.08 3.58
C GLY A 313 0.34 -3.37 4.96
N TYR A 314 0.81 -2.68 5.99
CA TYR A 314 0.36 -2.86 7.37
C TYR A 314 -0.05 -1.53 8.02
N PHE A 315 -0.82 -1.64 9.09
CA PHE A 315 -0.95 -0.66 10.16
C PHE A 315 -0.24 -1.22 11.37
N ILE A 316 0.71 -0.47 11.93
CA ILE A 316 1.39 -0.81 13.18
C ILE A 316 1.12 0.31 14.17
N PHE A 317 0.49 -0.02 15.29
CA PHE A 317 0.15 0.90 16.37
C PHE A 317 0.89 0.49 17.64
N GLU A 318 1.56 1.42 18.27
CA GLU A 318 2.26 1.24 19.54
C GLU A 318 1.66 2.20 20.57
N ASN A 319 0.70 1.70 21.35
CA ASN A 319 -0.02 2.52 22.33
C ASN A 319 -0.56 3.85 21.76
N GLN A 320 -1.17 3.77 20.56
CA GLN A 320 -1.62 4.92 19.79
C GLN A 320 -3.05 5.29 20.16
N ASP A 321 -3.36 6.58 20.28
CA ASP A 321 -4.73 7.05 20.53
C ASP A 321 -5.67 6.72 19.37
N ILE A 322 -6.93 6.42 19.71
CA ILE A 322 -7.93 5.98 18.74
C ILE A 322 -8.23 7.05 17.68
N GLN A 323 -8.11 8.33 17.99
CA GLN A 323 -8.38 9.39 17.02
C GLN A 323 -7.31 9.40 15.93
N THR A 324 -6.04 9.27 16.30
CA THR A 324 -4.94 9.14 15.33
C THR A 324 -5.07 7.86 14.50
N ILE A 325 -5.42 6.73 15.12
CA ILE A 325 -5.68 5.47 14.41
C ILE A 325 -6.79 5.66 13.37
N MET A 326 -7.92 6.21 13.79
CA MET A 326 -9.08 6.36 12.90
C MET A 326 -8.86 7.39 11.79
N LYS A 327 -7.95 8.36 11.93
CA LYS A 327 -7.52 9.22 10.81
C LYS A 327 -6.82 8.40 9.73
N LEU A 328 -5.91 7.48 10.09
CA LEU A 328 -5.24 6.61 9.11
C LEU A 328 -6.25 5.67 8.44
N ILE A 329 -7.16 5.08 9.23
CA ILE A 329 -8.24 4.22 8.72
C ILE A 329 -9.15 4.98 7.78
N SER A 330 -9.57 6.20 8.15
CA SER A 330 -10.45 7.03 7.33
C SER A 330 -9.85 7.33 5.95
N ARG A 331 -8.55 7.64 5.90
CA ARG A 331 -7.84 7.88 4.64
C ARG A 331 -7.73 6.63 3.78
N TRP A 332 -7.47 5.47 4.39
CA TRP A 332 -7.24 4.23 3.65
C TRP A 332 -8.52 3.55 3.15
N TYR A 333 -9.62 3.66 3.90
CA TYR A 333 -10.91 3.06 3.52
C TYR A 333 -11.91 4.06 2.94
N ASP A 334 -11.52 5.33 2.80
CA ASP A 334 -12.37 6.42 2.34
C ASP A 334 -13.69 6.52 3.12
N VAL A 335 -13.58 6.55 4.46
CA VAL A 335 -14.72 6.67 5.38
C VAL A 335 -14.61 7.89 6.27
N ASP A 336 -15.74 8.44 6.68
CA ASP A 336 -15.82 9.54 7.61
C ASP A 336 -16.07 9.01 9.02
N VAL A 337 -15.31 9.51 10.00
CA VAL A 337 -15.36 9.04 11.38
C VAL A 337 -16.08 10.03 12.27
N ILE A 338 -17.04 9.54 13.05
CA ILE A 338 -17.78 10.30 14.08
C ILE A 338 -17.57 9.62 15.43
N TYR A 339 -17.25 10.43 16.45
CA TYR A 339 -17.11 9.98 17.81
C TYR A 339 -18.38 10.37 18.60
N GLN A 340 -19.03 9.40 19.23
CA GLN A 340 -20.16 9.68 20.14
C GLN A 340 -19.67 10.03 21.54
N ASN A 341 -18.56 9.41 21.99
CA ASN A 341 -17.84 9.78 23.20
C ASN A 341 -16.36 9.99 22.84
N LYS A 342 -15.66 10.84 23.56
CA LYS A 342 -14.23 11.10 23.39
C LYS A 342 -13.44 10.40 24.51
N GLY A 343 -13.49 9.07 24.54
CA GLY A 343 -12.63 8.30 25.43
C GLY A 343 -11.15 8.40 25.04
N ASP A 344 -10.25 8.39 26.01
CA ASP A 344 -8.80 8.31 25.78
C ASP A 344 -8.36 6.85 25.65
N VAL A 345 -8.94 6.16 24.64
CA VAL A 345 -8.61 4.76 24.35
C VAL A 345 -7.37 4.70 23.46
N ARG A 346 -6.41 3.91 23.87
CA ARG A 346 -5.17 3.69 23.15
C ARG A 346 -5.05 2.21 22.74
N LEU A 347 -4.64 1.96 21.51
CA LEU A 347 -4.52 0.60 20.97
C LEU A 347 -3.09 0.33 20.51
N GLY A 348 -2.72 -0.96 20.57
CA GLY A 348 -1.48 -1.49 20.00
C GLY A 348 -1.76 -2.74 19.18
N GLY A 349 -0.91 -3.01 18.20
CA GLY A 349 -0.98 -4.20 17.37
C GLY A 349 -0.60 -3.95 15.91
N THR A 350 -0.49 -5.05 15.16
CA THR A 350 -0.20 -5.03 13.73
C THR A 350 -1.40 -5.58 12.96
N PHE A 351 -1.87 -4.81 11.97
CA PHE A 351 -3.05 -5.14 11.18
C PHE A 351 -2.76 -5.00 9.69
N SER A 352 -3.30 -5.91 8.88
CA SER A 352 -3.12 -5.85 7.43
C SER A 352 -3.95 -4.74 6.79
N LYS A 353 -3.36 -3.94 5.91
CA LYS A 353 -4.07 -2.97 5.08
C LYS A 353 -4.95 -3.62 4.01
N SER A 354 -4.77 -4.90 3.71
CA SER A 354 -5.61 -5.65 2.76
C SER A 354 -6.89 -6.22 3.37
N SER A 355 -7.07 -6.15 4.69
CA SER A 355 -8.31 -6.54 5.38
C SER A 355 -9.45 -5.61 4.96
N ASP A 356 -10.68 -6.12 4.90
CA ASP A 356 -11.85 -5.26 4.79
C ASP A 356 -12.07 -4.47 6.09
N LEU A 357 -12.72 -3.33 5.98
CA LEU A 357 -12.93 -2.44 7.12
C LEU A 357 -13.72 -3.09 8.27
N PRO A 358 -14.83 -3.83 8.02
CA PRO A 358 -15.56 -4.51 9.10
C PRO A 358 -14.68 -5.46 9.91
N SER A 359 -13.86 -6.27 9.24
CA SER A 359 -12.94 -7.22 9.88
C SER A 359 -11.86 -6.51 10.71
N LEU A 360 -11.32 -5.39 10.19
CA LEU A 360 -10.36 -4.57 10.92
C LEU A 360 -10.98 -3.96 12.19
N LEU A 361 -12.15 -3.32 12.07
CA LEU A 361 -12.84 -2.72 13.21
C LEU A 361 -13.26 -3.77 14.24
N LYS A 362 -13.65 -4.96 13.80
CA LYS A 362 -13.93 -6.08 14.69
C LYS A 362 -12.70 -6.50 15.49
N SER A 363 -11.51 -6.45 14.88
CA SER A 363 -10.25 -6.72 15.59
C SER A 363 -10.00 -5.67 16.69
N PHE A 364 -10.34 -4.40 16.46
CA PHE A 364 -10.24 -3.36 17.49
C PHE A 364 -11.23 -3.60 18.65
N GLU A 365 -12.48 -4.03 18.35
CA GLU A 365 -13.46 -4.39 19.37
C GLU A 365 -13.03 -5.58 20.26
N LEU A 366 -12.19 -6.48 19.73
CA LEU A 366 -11.69 -7.63 20.49
C LEU A 366 -10.60 -7.26 21.51
N ILE A 367 -9.90 -6.15 21.29
CA ILE A 367 -8.77 -5.71 22.13
C ILE A 367 -9.09 -4.44 22.93
N SER A 368 -10.33 -3.95 22.86
CA SER A 368 -10.78 -2.76 23.59
C SER A 368 -12.28 -2.83 23.87
N ASP A 369 -12.78 -1.91 24.70
CA ASP A 369 -14.21 -1.74 24.99
C ASP A 369 -14.95 -0.95 23.91
N LEU A 370 -14.23 -0.46 22.87
CA LEU A 370 -14.81 0.31 21.78
C LEU A 370 -15.81 -0.53 20.97
N LYS A 371 -16.84 0.15 20.46
CA LYS A 371 -17.82 -0.38 19.50
C LYS A 371 -17.83 0.47 18.25
N PHE A 372 -17.97 -0.18 17.11
CA PHE A 372 -17.99 0.49 15.81
C PHE A 372 -19.29 0.19 15.06
N ALA A 373 -19.92 1.22 14.52
CA ALA A 373 -21.08 1.08 13.64
C ALA A 373 -20.77 1.69 12.27
N ILE A 374 -20.97 0.91 11.21
CA ILE A 374 -20.74 1.33 9.82
C ILE A 374 -22.09 1.58 9.16
N LYS A 375 -22.26 2.78 8.56
CA LYS A 375 -23.43 3.12 7.73
C LYS A 375 -22.96 3.83 6.46
N GLY A 376 -22.88 3.09 5.36
CA GLY A 376 -22.29 3.57 4.11
C GLY A 376 -20.81 3.96 4.31
N ARG A 377 -20.46 5.21 4.05
CA ARG A 377 -19.10 5.75 4.28
C ARG A 377 -18.85 6.27 5.69
N ARG A 378 -19.81 6.17 6.59
CA ARG A 378 -19.70 6.69 7.96
C ARG A 378 -19.37 5.58 8.93
N VAL A 379 -18.33 5.77 9.74
CA VAL A 379 -17.98 4.94 10.88
C VAL A 379 -18.24 5.74 12.16
N THR A 380 -19.07 5.20 13.04
CA THR A 380 -19.33 5.77 14.36
C THR A 380 -18.56 4.99 15.40
N VAL A 381 -17.72 5.69 16.19
CA VAL A 381 -16.95 5.14 17.31
C VAL A 381 -17.70 5.44 18.62
N ARG A 382 -17.84 4.42 19.46
CA ARG A 382 -18.50 4.47 20.79
C ARG A 382 -17.61 3.78 21.81
N ASP A 383 -17.67 4.22 23.03
CA ASP A 383 -17.10 3.53 24.20
C ASP A 383 -18.12 2.53 24.73
#